data_619be014646cc6e1bb6462fa4780254b
#
_entry.id   619be014646cc6e1bb6462fa4780254b
#
_cell.length_a   1.000
_cell.length_b   1.000
_cell.length_c   1.000
_cell.angle_alpha   90.00
_cell.angle_beta   90.00
_cell.angle_gamma   90.00
#
_symmetry.space_group_name_H-M   'P 1'
#
loop_
_entity.id
_entity.type
_entity.pdbx_description
1 polymer ?
#
loop_
_entity_poly.entity_id
_entity_poly.type
_entity_poly.pdbx_seq_one_letter_code
_entity_poly.pdbx_strand_id
1 'polypeptide(L)'
;MRKYLRNITVGAALLLLAGSCTDKFEEYNTNQYQIHDADPATLMKSMIETIVNIQQNDSQMQDQMVGQLGGYLCCSNTWSGTNFSTFNQSDDWNATPWNTPFEKIYGNFFQIQEATNSTGHYYAFACMIRAITMLRVADCYGPMPYSQVKKGNFYVSYDTQEQVYTSILSDLANAADVLYNYYVETNGNAPLGANDPVFDGNYSGWAKLANSMRLRVAMRISGTWPGIAQEAAEAAVTHKAGLIESNSDNAMLSCGTQSNPYQLAAVSWGDLRVNANIVDYMNAYGDPRMPKFFNKSTLAGKTDKYVGMRTGDADFKKADAAGFSIPAYTATSKLMVFCAAETAFLRAEGKLRGWNVGSKKAKAY
;
A
#
# COMPACT_ATOMS: atom_id res chain seq x y z
N MET A 1 -6.77 -22.47 72.24
CA MET A 1 -7.88 -22.69 71.26
C MET A 1 -8.40 -21.41 70.64
N ARG A 2 -8.82 -20.36 71.37
CA ARG A 2 -9.37 -19.11 70.74
C ARG A 2 -8.44 -18.38 69.73
N LYS A 3 -7.13 -18.39 69.91
CA LYS A 3 -6.18 -17.75 68.97
C LYS A 3 -6.04 -18.51 67.66
N TYR A 4 -6.10 -19.83 67.67
CA TYR A 4 -6.02 -20.66 66.48
C TYR A 4 -7.29 -20.57 65.62
N LEU A 5 -8.47 -20.56 66.27
CA LEU A 5 -9.74 -20.37 65.57
C LEU A 5 -9.81 -18.99 64.85
N ARG A 6 -9.29 -17.93 65.47
CA ARG A 6 -9.26 -16.56 64.87
C ARG A 6 -8.33 -16.49 63.64
N ASN A 7 -7.21 -17.22 63.69
CA ASN A 7 -6.30 -17.26 62.54
C ASN A 7 -6.82 -18.08 61.38
N ILE A 8 -7.58 -19.14 61.66
CA ILE A 8 -8.23 -19.97 60.64
C ILE A 8 -9.38 -19.20 59.99
N THR A 9 -10.18 -18.43 60.72
CA THR A 9 -11.26 -17.62 60.17
C THR A 9 -10.74 -16.44 59.32
N VAL A 10 -9.62 -15.82 59.73
CA VAL A 10 -8.98 -14.75 58.93
C VAL A 10 -8.35 -15.30 57.64
N GLY A 11 -7.74 -16.50 57.71
CA GLY A 11 -7.19 -17.17 56.52
C GLY A 11 -8.28 -17.60 55.55
N ALA A 12 -9.41 -18.14 56.02
CA ALA A 12 -10.54 -18.50 55.20
C ALA A 12 -11.25 -17.28 54.56
N ALA A 13 -11.35 -16.16 55.27
CA ALA A 13 -11.90 -14.91 54.73
C ALA A 13 -11.00 -14.28 53.64
N LEU A 14 -9.68 -14.38 53.79
CA LEU A 14 -8.73 -13.94 52.79
C LEU A 14 -8.75 -14.80 51.49
N LEU A 15 -8.97 -16.13 51.61
CA LEU A 15 -9.12 -17.00 50.47
C LEU A 15 -10.45 -16.81 49.74
N LEU A 16 -11.53 -16.42 50.42
CA LEU A 16 -12.80 -16.08 49.80
C LEU A 16 -12.80 -14.73 49.07
N LEU A 17 -11.95 -13.81 49.48
CA LEU A 17 -11.77 -12.50 48.81
C LEU A 17 -10.89 -12.60 47.57
N ALA A 18 -10.03 -13.62 47.46
CA ALA A 18 -9.17 -13.83 46.28
C ALA A 18 -9.92 -14.51 45.10
N GLY A 19 -11.03 -15.19 45.37
CA GLY A 19 -11.82 -15.85 44.31
C GLY A 19 -12.87 -14.96 43.63
N SER A 20 -13.17 -13.79 44.19
CA SER A 20 -14.32 -12.98 43.74
C SER A 20 -14.06 -12.04 42.55
N CYS A 21 -12.81 -11.88 42.12
CA CYS A 21 -12.46 -10.90 41.09
C CYS A 21 -12.14 -11.50 39.72
N THR A 22 -12.13 -12.84 39.57
CA THR A 22 -11.69 -13.46 38.30
C THR A 22 -12.82 -14.03 37.46
N ASP A 23 -14.01 -14.26 38.02
CA ASP A 23 -15.13 -14.92 37.30
C ASP A 23 -15.68 -14.10 36.13
N LYS A 24 -15.38 -12.82 36.07
CA LYS A 24 -15.80 -11.94 34.96
C LYS A 24 -14.64 -11.28 34.23
N PHE A 25 -13.40 -11.69 34.51
CA PHE A 25 -12.22 -11.07 33.92
C PHE A 25 -12.19 -11.28 32.40
N GLU A 26 -12.58 -12.44 31.91
CA GLU A 26 -12.70 -12.71 30.47
C GLU A 26 -13.86 -11.91 29.86
N GLU A 27 -15.01 -11.83 30.53
CA GLU A 27 -16.16 -11.07 30.05
C GLU A 27 -15.86 -9.56 29.94
N TYR A 28 -15.20 -8.97 30.96
CA TYR A 28 -14.83 -7.55 30.93
C TYR A 28 -13.65 -7.23 30.01
N ASN A 29 -12.74 -8.17 29.80
CA ASN A 29 -11.61 -8.00 28.89
C ASN A 29 -11.88 -8.47 27.47
N THR A 30 -12.99 -9.20 27.24
CA THR A 30 -13.44 -9.50 25.89
C THR A 30 -14.11 -8.25 25.32
N ASN A 31 -13.49 -7.65 24.30
CA ASN A 31 -14.10 -6.52 23.62
C ASN A 31 -15.39 -6.97 22.93
N GLN A 32 -16.55 -6.67 23.54
CA GLN A 32 -17.86 -7.04 23.01
C GLN A 32 -18.18 -6.41 21.63
N TYR A 33 -17.39 -5.44 21.22
CA TYR A 33 -17.46 -4.80 19.90
C TYR A 33 -16.45 -5.40 18.90
N GLN A 34 -15.64 -6.37 19.33
CA GLN A 34 -14.76 -7.10 18.43
C GLN A 34 -15.61 -8.09 17.63
N ILE A 35 -15.61 -7.94 16.33
CA ILE A 35 -16.29 -8.88 15.42
C ILE A 35 -15.49 -10.18 15.44
N HIS A 36 -15.96 -11.18 16.23
CA HIS A 36 -15.28 -12.46 16.38
C HIS A 36 -15.47 -13.40 15.17
N ASP A 37 -16.51 -13.16 14.35
CA ASP A 37 -16.87 -13.97 13.18
C ASP A 37 -16.97 -13.10 11.91
N ALA A 38 -16.02 -12.21 11.70
CA ALA A 38 -16.01 -11.41 10.47
C ALA A 38 -15.74 -12.32 9.27
N ASP A 39 -16.60 -12.22 8.26
CA ASP A 39 -16.38 -12.86 6.97
C ASP A 39 -15.01 -12.42 6.40
N PRO A 40 -14.11 -13.36 6.05
CA PRO A 40 -12.81 -13.07 5.46
C PRO A 40 -12.87 -12.12 4.25
N ALA A 41 -13.92 -12.16 3.44
CA ALA A 41 -14.10 -11.26 2.31
C ALA A 41 -14.26 -9.79 2.73
N THR A 42 -14.96 -9.52 3.84
CA THR A 42 -15.13 -8.18 4.39
C THR A 42 -13.82 -7.64 4.97
N LEU A 43 -13.08 -8.48 5.71
CA LEU A 43 -11.76 -8.12 6.23
C LEU A 43 -10.77 -7.83 5.11
N MET A 44 -10.85 -8.61 4.03
CA MET A 44 -10.00 -8.45 2.84
C MET A 44 -10.23 -7.10 2.17
N LYS A 45 -11.47 -6.63 2.05
CA LYS A 45 -11.76 -5.29 1.50
C LYS A 45 -10.99 -4.20 2.24
N SER A 46 -11.04 -4.21 3.57
CA SER A 46 -10.31 -3.25 4.40
C SER A 46 -8.80 -3.30 4.19
N MET A 47 -8.24 -4.51 4.00
CA MET A 47 -6.82 -4.66 3.66
C MET A 47 -6.50 -4.12 2.26
N ILE A 48 -7.31 -4.41 1.24
CA ILE A 48 -7.11 -3.95 -0.14
C ILE A 48 -7.07 -2.41 -0.20
N GLU A 49 -7.94 -1.74 0.54
CA GLU A 49 -8.01 -0.27 0.60
C GLU A 49 -6.76 0.40 1.19
N THR A 50 -5.81 -0.38 1.75
CA THR A 50 -4.52 0.12 2.26
C THR A 50 -3.37 -0.01 1.26
N ILE A 51 -3.54 -0.71 0.14
CA ILE A 51 -2.49 -0.87 -0.89
C ILE A 51 -2.05 0.50 -1.44
N VAL A 52 -3.03 1.33 -1.77
CA VAL A 52 -2.87 2.76 -2.03
C VAL A 52 -3.93 3.46 -1.21
N ASN A 53 -3.51 4.34 -0.31
CA ASN A 53 -4.44 4.89 0.68
C ASN A 53 -5.56 5.70 0.03
N ILE A 54 -6.79 5.25 0.20
CA ILE A 54 -7.99 6.02 -0.19
C ILE A 54 -8.37 7.05 0.87
N GLN A 55 -7.95 6.84 2.12
CA GLN A 55 -8.17 7.78 3.20
C GLN A 55 -7.29 9.02 3.00
N GLN A 56 -7.89 10.18 3.12
CA GLN A 56 -7.33 11.47 2.67
C GLN A 56 -6.02 11.84 3.36
N ASN A 57 -5.98 11.80 4.69
CA ASN A 57 -4.79 12.20 5.45
C ASN A 57 -3.65 11.20 5.26
N ASP A 58 -3.97 9.90 5.25
CA ASP A 58 -2.95 8.87 5.03
C ASP A 58 -2.38 8.96 3.61
N SER A 59 -3.23 9.17 2.59
CA SER A 59 -2.79 9.40 1.22
C SER A 59 -1.91 10.65 1.12
N GLN A 60 -2.27 11.75 1.79
CA GLN A 60 -1.47 12.96 1.79
C GLN A 60 -0.07 12.68 2.35
N MET A 61 0.03 12.01 3.50
CA MET A 61 1.32 11.77 4.15
C MET A 61 2.16 10.67 3.47
N GLN A 62 1.54 9.61 2.95
CA GLN A 62 2.27 8.48 2.38
C GLN A 62 2.52 8.59 0.88
N ASP A 63 1.57 9.09 0.11
CA ASP A 63 1.62 9.04 -1.35
C ASP A 63 1.96 10.40 -1.97
N GLN A 64 1.26 11.44 -1.55
CA GLN A 64 1.38 12.76 -2.15
C GLN A 64 2.69 13.45 -1.77
N MET A 65 3.16 13.24 -0.52
CA MET A 65 4.42 13.79 -0.05
C MET A 65 5.62 13.16 -0.75
N VAL A 66 5.61 11.84 -0.93
CA VAL A 66 6.65 11.13 -1.70
C VAL A 66 6.67 11.63 -3.15
N GLY A 67 5.51 11.92 -3.74
CA GLY A 67 5.39 12.55 -5.06
C GLY A 67 6.11 13.92 -5.16
N GLN A 68 6.23 14.65 -4.05
CA GLN A 68 7.00 15.90 -3.99
C GLN A 68 8.50 15.63 -4.07
N LEU A 69 9.02 14.66 -3.32
CA LEU A 69 10.42 14.25 -3.37
C LEU A 69 10.81 13.70 -4.75
N GLY A 70 9.88 13.03 -5.43
CA GLY A 70 10.06 12.53 -6.79
C GLY A 70 9.96 13.58 -7.90
N GLY A 71 9.62 14.84 -7.58
CA GLY A 71 9.47 15.89 -8.57
C GLY A 71 8.21 15.83 -9.43
N TYR A 72 7.19 15.08 -9.00
CA TYR A 72 5.90 15.00 -9.69
C TYR A 72 4.87 15.99 -9.15
N LEU A 73 4.88 16.18 -7.84
CA LEU A 73 3.94 17.03 -7.11
C LEU A 73 4.69 18.13 -6.35
N CYS A 74 3.95 19.13 -5.91
CA CYS A 74 4.47 20.22 -5.09
C CYS A 74 3.42 20.60 -4.05
N CYS A 75 3.86 20.82 -2.83
CA CYS A 75 3.03 21.37 -1.78
C CYS A 75 2.78 22.87 -2.02
N SER A 76 1.52 23.25 -1.99
CA SER A 76 1.09 24.66 -2.11
C SER A 76 0.65 25.26 -0.77
N ASN A 77 0.89 24.56 0.33
CA ASN A 77 0.67 25.05 1.69
C ASN A 77 2.00 25.06 2.43
N THR A 78 2.32 26.14 3.09
CA THR A 78 3.60 26.28 3.81
C THR A 78 3.60 25.56 5.15
N TRP A 79 2.42 25.33 5.77
CA TRP A 79 2.27 24.80 7.15
C TRP A 79 3.33 25.35 8.11
N SER A 80 3.55 26.68 8.06
CA SER A 80 4.57 27.37 8.87
C SER A 80 6.01 26.86 8.62
N GLY A 81 6.31 26.45 7.40
CA GLY A 81 7.62 25.96 6.97
C GLY A 81 7.81 24.45 7.03
N THR A 82 6.87 23.71 7.62
CA THR A 82 6.96 22.24 7.71
C THR A 82 6.32 21.60 6.49
N ASN A 83 7.12 21.16 5.53
CA ASN A 83 6.63 20.41 4.36
C ASN A 83 7.75 19.68 3.63
N PHE A 84 7.36 18.69 2.80
CA PHE A 84 8.31 17.89 2.02
C PHE A 84 8.95 18.67 0.86
N SER A 85 8.26 19.67 0.32
CA SER A 85 8.79 20.49 -0.79
C SER A 85 10.02 21.30 -0.39
N THR A 86 10.20 21.60 0.88
CA THR A 86 11.37 22.28 1.45
C THR A 86 12.30 21.34 2.21
N PHE A 87 12.06 20.02 2.18
CA PHE A 87 12.79 19.01 2.94
C PHE A 87 12.80 19.28 4.46
N ASN A 88 11.71 19.86 4.96
CA ASN A 88 11.52 20.20 6.39
C ASN A 88 10.21 19.58 6.89
N GLN A 89 10.08 18.25 6.83
CA GLN A 89 8.95 17.51 7.33
C GLN A 89 9.09 17.28 8.84
N SER A 90 7.93 17.17 9.53
CA SER A 90 7.91 16.82 10.95
C SER A 90 8.15 15.32 11.18
N ASP A 91 8.55 14.96 12.40
CA ASP A 91 8.71 13.57 12.82
C ASP A 91 7.39 12.79 12.67
N ASP A 92 6.26 13.38 13.02
CA ASP A 92 4.94 12.77 12.86
C ASP A 92 4.62 12.45 11.40
N TRP A 93 4.96 13.35 10.48
CA TRP A 93 4.77 13.10 9.05
C TRP A 93 5.69 12.00 8.53
N ASN A 94 6.93 11.94 9.01
CA ASN A 94 7.84 10.86 8.70
C ASN A 94 7.41 9.52 9.30
N ALA A 95 6.76 9.53 10.46
CA ALA A 95 6.29 8.32 11.12
C ALA A 95 5.02 7.73 10.47
N THR A 96 4.19 8.55 9.82
CA THR A 96 2.91 8.11 9.24
C THR A 96 3.05 6.98 8.21
N PRO A 97 3.98 7.03 7.24
CA PRO A 97 4.18 5.93 6.28
C PRO A 97 4.69 4.62 6.93
N TRP A 98 5.19 4.68 8.15
CA TRP A 98 5.53 3.53 8.97
C TRP A 98 4.33 3.03 9.77
N ASN A 99 3.72 3.90 10.58
CA ASN A 99 2.69 3.52 11.54
C ASN A 99 1.41 3.00 10.85
N THR A 100 0.90 3.74 9.87
CA THR A 100 -0.38 3.43 9.23
C THR A 100 -0.44 2.04 8.59
N PRO A 101 0.59 1.56 7.84
CA PRO A 101 0.57 0.19 7.32
C PRO A 101 0.52 -0.88 8.42
N PHE A 102 1.31 -0.71 9.50
CA PHE A 102 1.29 -1.66 10.61
C PHE A 102 -0.07 -1.70 11.31
N GLU A 103 -0.66 -0.55 11.60
CA GLU A 103 -1.95 -0.45 12.27
C GLU A 103 -3.08 -1.04 11.45
N LYS A 104 -3.12 -0.76 10.15
CA LYS A 104 -4.26 -1.12 9.28
C LYS A 104 -4.19 -2.55 8.72
N ILE A 105 -3.00 -3.11 8.54
CA ILE A 105 -2.83 -4.43 7.92
C ILE A 105 -2.95 -5.56 8.94
N TYR A 106 -2.19 -5.48 10.04
CA TYR A 106 -1.99 -6.67 10.88
C TYR A 106 -3.24 -7.09 11.67
N GLY A 107 -4.11 -6.16 12.05
CA GLY A 107 -5.36 -6.50 12.72
C GLY A 107 -6.24 -7.44 11.90
N ASN A 108 -6.52 -7.07 10.66
CA ASN A 108 -7.32 -7.89 9.73
C ASN A 108 -6.56 -9.15 9.27
N PHE A 109 -5.26 -9.03 9.05
CA PHE A 109 -4.40 -10.15 8.66
C PHE A 109 -4.48 -11.30 9.69
N PHE A 110 -4.35 -10.99 10.98
CA PHE A 110 -4.42 -12.00 12.03
C PHE A 110 -5.81 -12.64 12.16
N GLN A 111 -6.88 -11.89 11.96
CA GLN A 111 -8.24 -12.44 11.94
C GLN A 111 -8.41 -13.42 10.77
N ILE A 112 -7.96 -13.07 9.57
CA ILE A 112 -7.99 -13.97 8.41
C ILE A 112 -7.10 -15.20 8.65
N GLN A 113 -5.93 -15.02 9.23
CA GLN A 113 -5.00 -16.10 9.58
C GLN A 113 -5.67 -17.11 10.52
N GLU A 114 -6.36 -16.64 11.54
CA GLU A 114 -7.08 -17.50 12.50
C GLU A 114 -8.27 -18.18 11.83
N ALA A 115 -9.11 -17.46 11.12
CA ALA A 115 -10.30 -18.00 10.47
C ALA A 115 -9.98 -19.06 9.40
N THR A 116 -8.79 -18.98 8.80
CA THR A 116 -8.36 -19.90 7.71
C THR A 116 -7.35 -20.95 8.17
N ASN A 117 -6.96 -20.97 9.43
CA ASN A 117 -5.84 -21.78 9.94
C ASN A 117 -4.56 -21.65 9.09
N SER A 118 -4.26 -20.43 8.64
CA SER A 118 -3.10 -20.11 7.77
C SER A 118 -3.07 -20.89 6.45
N THR A 119 -4.23 -21.22 5.88
CA THR A 119 -4.31 -22.01 4.63
C THR A 119 -5.34 -21.41 3.64
N GLY A 120 -5.29 -21.90 2.40
CA GLY A 120 -6.28 -21.60 1.36
C GLY A 120 -6.13 -20.21 0.74
N HIS A 121 -7.08 -19.90 -0.15
CA HIS A 121 -6.99 -18.72 -1.01
C HIS A 121 -7.11 -17.39 -0.26
N TYR A 122 -7.95 -17.30 0.77
CA TYR A 122 -8.06 -16.08 1.58
C TYR A 122 -6.77 -15.75 2.32
N TYR A 123 -6.10 -16.76 2.89
CA TYR A 123 -4.83 -16.55 3.57
C TYR A 123 -3.71 -16.14 2.62
N ALA A 124 -3.58 -16.84 1.49
CA ALA A 124 -2.60 -16.47 0.45
C ALA A 124 -2.85 -15.05 -0.08
N PHE A 125 -4.10 -14.67 -0.23
CA PHE A 125 -4.47 -13.32 -0.64
C PHE A 125 -4.11 -12.29 0.44
N ALA A 126 -4.40 -12.55 1.71
CA ALA A 126 -4.01 -11.68 2.82
C ALA A 126 -2.48 -11.49 2.90
N CYS A 127 -1.70 -12.56 2.70
CA CYS A 127 -0.23 -12.48 2.59
C CYS A 127 0.20 -11.58 1.43
N MET A 128 -0.45 -11.69 0.26
CA MET A 128 -0.19 -10.82 -0.89
C MET A 128 -0.44 -9.35 -0.58
N ILE A 129 -1.60 -9.02 0.00
CA ILE A 129 -1.93 -7.63 0.33
C ILE A 129 -0.97 -7.07 1.37
N ARG A 130 -0.64 -7.86 2.40
CA ARG A 130 0.41 -7.51 3.35
C ARG A 130 1.72 -7.24 2.64
N ALA A 131 2.16 -8.12 1.75
CA ALA A 131 3.41 -7.99 1.02
C ALA A 131 3.46 -6.69 0.18
N ILE A 132 2.39 -6.37 -0.56
CA ILE A 132 2.31 -5.15 -1.38
C ILE A 132 2.36 -3.90 -0.51
N THR A 133 1.61 -3.87 0.59
CA THR A 133 1.55 -2.71 1.49
C THR A 133 2.88 -2.52 2.22
N MET A 134 3.47 -3.59 2.76
CA MET A 134 4.72 -3.53 3.52
C MET A 134 5.96 -3.33 2.64
N LEU A 135 5.88 -3.63 1.33
CA LEU A 135 6.93 -3.28 0.38
C LEU A 135 7.25 -1.78 0.41
N ARG A 136 6.23 -0.94 0.53
CA ARG A 136 6.41 0.53 0.61
C ARG A 136 7.14 0.95 1.88
N VAL A 137 6.87 0.27 3.00
CA VAL A 137 7.60 0.48 4.26
C VAL A 137 9.06 0.09 4.09
N ALA A 138 9.34 -1.09 3.51
CA ALA A 138 10.70 -1.54 3.25
C ALA A 138 11.48 -0.59 2.31
N ASP A 139 10.81 -0.06 1.29
CA ASP A 139 11.40 0.89 0.35
C ASP A 139 11.75 2.25 1.00
N CYS A 140 10.99 2.68 1.99
CA CYS A 140 11.20 3.96 2.68
C CYS A 140 12.19 3.85 3.85
N TYR A 141 12.13 2.75 4.62
CA TYR A 141 12.83 2.66 5.92
C TYR A 141 13.87 1.55 5.99
N GLY A 142 13.90 0.63 5.03
CA GLY A 142 14.86 -0.48 4.99
C GLY A 142 14.48 -1.65 5.91
N PRO A 143 15.35 -2.08 6.84
CA PRO A 143 15.05 -3.16 7.78
C PRO A 143 13.80 -2.89 8.60
N MET A 144 12.93 -3.91 8.76
CA MET A 144 11.68 -3.77 9.50
C MET A 144 11.18 -5.12 10.03
N PRO A 145 10.28 -5.16 11.02
CA PRO A 145 9.59 -6.37 11.40
C PRO A 145 8.66 -6.84 10.27
N TYR A 146 8.83 -8.07 9.80
CA TYR A 146 7.98 -8.67 8.77
C TYR A 146 7.70 -10.15 9.05
N SER A 147 8.73 -11.01 9.05
CA SER A 147 8.58 -12.46 9.17
C SER A 147 8.19 -12.92 10.58
N GLN A 148 8.59 -12.17 11.61
CA GLN A 148 8.38 -12.52 13.01
C GLN A 148 7.18 -11.82 13.66
N VAL A 149 6.41 -11.04 12.90
CA VAL A 149 5.23 -10.36 13.43
C VAL A 149 4.13 -11.36 13.71
N LYS A 150 3.72 -11.47 14.99
CA LYS A 150 2.69 -12.39 15.48
C LYS A 150 1.72 -11.65 16.39
N LYS A 151 0.47 -12.13 16.44
CA LYS A 151 -0.55 -11.61 17.35
C LYS A 151 -0.05 -11.70 18.80
N GLY A 152 -0.18 -10.60 19.54
CA GLY A 152 0.20 -10.53 20.95
C GLY A 152 1.69 -10.33 21.23
N ASN A 153 2.57 -10.27 20.23
CA ASN A 153 3.97 -9.94 20.45
C ASN A 153 4.16 -8.43 20.57
N PHE A 154 4.66 -7.97 21.73
CA PHE A 154 4.98 -6.56 21.94
C PHE A 154 6.39 -6.19 21.47
N TYR A 155 7.28 -7.15 21.36
CA TYR A 155 8.65 -6.96 20.90
C TYR A 155 8.91 -7.90 19.71
N VAL A 156 9.19 -7.31 18.56
CA VAL A 156 9.48 -8.04 17.34
C VAL A 156 10.82 -7.61 16.79
N SER A 157 11.70 -8.57 16.55
CA SER A 157 12.99 -8.31 15.93
C SER A 157 12.81 -7.80 14.50
N TYR A 158 13.70 -6.92 14.08
CA TYR A 158 13.76 -6.47 12.69
C TYR A 158 14.38 -7.57 11.84
N ASP A 159 13.75 -7.86 10.72
CA ASP A 159 14.38 -8.60 9.64
C ASP A 159 15.35 -7.68 8.88
N THR A 160 16.42 -8.24 8.36
CA THR A 160 17.28 -7.49 7.44
C THR A 160 16.51 -7.14 6.17
N GLN A 161 16.94 -6.12 5.46
CA GLN A 161 16.26 -5.72 4.21
C GLN A 161 16.23 -6.87 3.18
N GLU A 162 17.27 -7.69 3.10
CA GLU A 162 17.29 -8.89 2.26
C GLU A 162 16.21 -9.90 2.66
N GLN A 163 16.09 -10.17 3.96
CA GLN A 163 15.05 -11.07 4.49
C GLN A 163 13.62 -10.55 4.20
N VAL A 164 13.41 -9.24 4.35
CA VAL A 164 12.11 -8.62 4.03
C VAL A 164 11.76 -8.81 2.56
N TYR A 165 12.65 -8.44 1.62
CA TYR A 165 12.36 -8.58 0.19
C TYR A 165 12.20 -10.04 -0.23
N THR A 166 13.00 -10.96 0.31
CA THR A 166 12.88 -12.39 0.03
C THR A 166 11.54 -12.94 0.53
N SER A 167 11.10 -12.54 1.71
CA SER A 167 9.79 -12.91 2.26
C SER A 167 8.64 -12.36 1.43
N ILE A 168 8.73 -11.10 1.00
CA ILE A 168 7.75 -10.47 0.10
C ILE A 168 7.68 -11.22 -1.24
N LEU A 169 8.81 -11.57 -1.85
CA LEU A 169 8.86 -12.35 -3.08
C LEU A 169 8.20 -13.72 -2.92
N SER A 170 8.43 -14.38 -1.77
CA SER A 170 7.82 -15.67 -1.44
C SER A 170 6.30 -15.55 -1.27
N ASP A 171 5.82 -14.55 -0.52
CA ASP A 171 4.38 -14.31 -0.33
C ASP A 171 3.67 -14.03 -1.66
N LEU A 172 4.27 -13.21 -2.52
CA LEU A 172 3.74 -12.89 -3.85
C LEU A 172 3.74 -14.11 -4.78
N ALA A 173 4.78 -14.95 -4.73
CA ALA A 173 4.87 -16.17 -5.52
C ALA A 173 3.78 -17.17 -5.13
N ASN A 174 3.65 -17.43 -3.82
CA ASN A 174 2.60 -18.31 -3.29
C ASN A 174 1.20 -17.80 -3.64
N ALA A 175 0.97 -16.49 -3.50
CA ALA A 175 -0.32 -15.91 -3.85
C ALA A 175 -0.64 -16.04 -5.35
N ALA A 176 0.34 -15.82 -6.24
CA ALA A 176 0.15 -15.99 -7.68
C ALA A 176 -0.27 -17.43 -8.01
N ASP A 177 0.37 -18.43 -7.38
CA ASP A 177 0.02 -19.84 -7.56
C ASP A 177 -1.37 -20.18 -7.01
N VAL A 178 -1.63 -19.83 -5.76
CA VAL A 178 -2.88 -20.21 -5.08
C VAL A 178 -4.10 -19.55 -5.71
N LEU A 179 -4.02 -18.24 -6.01
CA LEU A 179 -5.14 -17.51 -6.60
C LEU A 179 -5.41 -17.94 -8.05
N TYR A 180 -4.35 -18.22 -8.83
CA TYR A 180 -4.51 -18.74 -10.18
C TYR A 180 -5.15 -20.13 -10.18
N ASN A 181 -4.66 -21.05 -9.34
CA ASN A 181 -5.21 -22.40 -9.22
C ASN A 181 -6.68 -22.36 -8.79
N TYR A 182 -6.99 -21.56 -7.76
CA TYR A 182 -8.38 -21.39 -7.31
C TYR A 182 -9.28 -20.90 -8.46
N TYR A 183 -8.84 -19.90 -9.22
CA TYR A 183 -9.57 -19.37 -10.38
C TYR A 183 -9.86 -20.48 -11.41
N VAL A 184 -8.86 -21.30 -11.72
CA VAL A 184 -9.00 -22.39 -12.69
C VAL A 184 -9.90 -23.50 -12.16
N GLU A 185 -9.67 -23.97 -10.94
CA GLU A 185 -10.39 -25.08 -10.30
C GLU A 185 -11.87 -24.77 -10.07
N THR A 186 -12.18 -23.51 -9.79
CA THR A 186 -13.56 -23.06 -9.53
C THR A 186 -14.25 -22.46 -10.75
N ASN A 187 -13.61 -22.54 -11.91
CA ASN A 187 -14.11 -21.97 -13.16
C ASN A 187 -14.47 -20.47 -13.03
N GLY A 188 -13.60 -19.72 -12.38
CA GLY A 188 -13.73 -18.26 -12.25
C GLY A 188 -14.60 -17.79 -11.10
N ASN A 189 -14.83 -18.61 -10.08
CA ASN A 189 -15.55 -18.15 -8.88
C ASN A 189 -14.87 -16.91 -8.25
N ALA A 190 -15.68 -15.94 -7.87
CA ALA A 190 -15.28 -14.64 -7.37
C ALA A 190 -15.70 -14.46 -5.89
N PRO A 191 -15.01 -15.10 -4.93
CA PRO A 191 -15.49 -15.17 -3.54
C PRO A 191 -15.50 -13.81 -2.80
N LEU A 192 -14.75 -12.81 -3.28
CA LEU A 192 -14.80 -11.46 -2.71
C LEU A 192 -16.00 -10.65 -3.23
N GLY A 193 -16.47 -10.92 -4.47
CA GLY A 193 -17.56 -10.18 -5.07
C GLY A 193 -17.39 -8.66 -4.97
N ALA A 194 -18.41 -7.98 -4.46
CA ALA A 194 -18.41 -6.52 -4.26
C ALA A 194 -17.42 -6.00 -3.18
N ASN A 195 -16.78 -6.90 -2.43
CA ASN A 195 -15.72 -6.55 -1.49
C ASN A 195 -14.35 -6.34 -2.16
N ASP A 196 -14.27 -6.56 -3.48
CA ASP A 196 -13.05 -6.30 -4.25
C ASP A 196 -13.17 -4.98 -5.04
N PRO A 197 -12.55 -3.89 -4.57
CA PRO A 197 -12.62 -2.59 -5.24
C PRO A 197 -11.63 -2.46 -6.42
N VAL A 198 -10.90 -3.51 -6.79
CA VAL A 198 -9.87 -3.48 -7.85
C VAL A 198 -10.29 -4.27 -9.09
N PHE A 199 -10.62 -5.55 -8.92
CA PHE A 199 -10.93 -6.49 -10.00
C PHE A 199 -12.32 -7.12 -9.91
N ASP A 200 -13.22 -6.57 -9.10
CA ASP A 200 -14.59 -7.05 -8.92
C ASP A 200 -14.68 -8.55 -8.56
N GLY A 201 -13.73 -9.03 -7.76
CA GLY A 201 -13.61 -10.42 -7.30
C GLY A 201 -12.84 -11.34 -8.24
N ASN A 202 -12.33 -10.87 -9.37
CA ASN A 202 -11.63 -11.70 -10.35
C ASN A 202 -10.22 -12.10 -9.86
N TYR A 203 -10.09 -13.32 -9.39
CA TYR A 203 -8.81 -13.85 -8.89
C TYR A 203 -7.72 -14.01 -9.96
N SER A 204 -8.07 -14.15 -11.25
CA SER A 204 -7.08 -14.11 -12.33
C SER A 204 -6.39 -12.74 -12.41
N GLY A 205 -7.13 -11.64 -12.21
CA GLY A 205 -6.57 -10.29 -12.13
C GLY A 205 -5.59 -10.15 -10.96
N TRP A 206 -5.97 -10.67 -9.79
CA TRP A 206 -5.11 -10.66 -8.60
C TRP A 206 -3.86 -11.54 -8.75
N ALA A 207 -3.97 -12.71 -9.37
CA ALA A 207 -2.82 -13.56 -9.66
C ALA A 207 -1.83 -12.88 -10.62
N LYS A 208 -2.33 -12.20 -11.66
CA LYS A 208 -1.50 -11.36 -12.55
C LYS A 208 -0.83 -10.22 -11.78
N LEU A 209 -1.56 -9.55 -10.88
CA LEU A 209 -1.00 -8.47 -10.06
C LEU A 209 0.11 -9.00 -9.14
N ALA A 210 -0.13 -10.09 -8.41
CA ALA A 210 0.89 -10.72 -7.55
C ALA A 210 2.17 -10.99 -8.34
N ASN A 211 2.03 -11.56 -9.51
CA ASN A 211 3.15 -11.93 -10.37
C ASN A 211 3.85 -10.71 -10.99
N SER A 212 3.11 -9.65 -11.34
CA SER A 212 3.68 -8.38 -11.80
C SER A 212 4.42 -7.65 -10.68
N MET A 213 3.92 -7.74 -9.46
CA MET A 213 4.61 -7.22 -8.27
C MET A 213 5.92 -7.97 -7.99
N ARG A 214 5.99 -9.30 -8.23
CA ARG A 214 7.26 -10.04 -8.16
C ARG A 214 8.30 -9.45 -9.12
N LEU A 215 7.90 -9.12 -10.35
CA LEU A 215 8.79 -8.50 -11.33
C LEU A 215 9.24 -7.10 -10.86
N ARG A 216 8.34 -6.29 -10.27
CA ARG A 216 8.67 -4.99 -9.67
C ARG A 216 9.71 -5.14 -8.56
N VAL A 217 9.48 -6.05 -7.61
CA VAL A 217 10.41 -6.30 -6.50
C VAL A 217 11.76 -6.79 -7.01
N ALA A 218 11.77 -7.70 -7.98
CA ALA A 218 12.99 -8.20 -8.61
C ALA A 218 13.82 -7.04 -9.21
N MET A 219 13.21 -6.14 -9.98
CA MET A 219 13.93 -4.95 -10.49
C MET A 219 14.40 -4.04 -9.36
N ARG A 220 13.60 -3.84 -8.32
CA ARG A 220 13.93 -3.00 -7.16
C ARG A 220 15.22 -3.46 -6.49
N ILE A 221 15.42 -4.77 -6.34
CA ILE A 221 16.58 -5.34 -5.63
C ILE A 221 17.75 -5.71 -6.55
N SER A 222 17.62 -5.50 -7.84
CA SER A 222 18.57 -5.96 -8.87
C SER A 222 20.01 -5.41 -8.72
N GLY A 223 20.16 -4.25 -8.10
CA GLY A 223 21.47 -3.66 -7.86
C GLY A 223 22.21 -4.27 -6.66
N THR A 224 21.47 -4.74 -5.66
CA THR A 224 22.06 -5.23 -4.41
C THR A 224 22.13 -6.75 -4.36
N TRP A 225 21.07 -7.45 -4.84
CA TRP A 225 20.99 -8.92 -4.84
C TRP A 225 20.63 -9.43 -6.25
N PRO A 226 21.55 -9.30 -7.24
CA PRO A 226 21.26 -9.57 -8.64
C PRO A 226 20.85 -11.03 -8.92
N GLY A 227 21.38 -12.00 -8.18
CA GLY A 227 21.00 -13.41 -8.34
C GLY A 227 19.54 -13.68 -7.94
N ILE A 228 19.12 -13.23 -6.76
CA ILE A 228 17.72 -13.33 -6.29
C ILE A 228 16.80 -12.57 -7.24
N ALA A 229 17.22 -11.41 -7.69
CA ALA A 229 16.45 -10.56 -8.59
C ALA A 229 16.19 -11.23 -9.94
N GLN A 230 17.23 -11.79 -10.56
CA GLN A 230 17.12 -12.48 -11.84
C GLN A 230 16.20 -13.70 -11.75
N GLU A 231 16.41 -14.56 -10.76
CA GLU A 231 15.57 -15.74 -10.53
C GLU A 231 14.09 -15.37 -10.36
N ALA A 232 13.80 -14.38 -9.51
CA ALA A 232 12.43 -13.92 -9.28
C ALA A 232 11.78 -13.31 -10.53
N ALA A 233 12.54 -12.53 -11.31
CA ALA A 233 12.04 -11.90 -12.55
C ALA A 233 11.75 -12.95 -13.64
N GLU A 234 12.64 -13.88 -13.86
CA GLU A 234 12.48 -14.95 -14.86
C GLU A 234 11.33 -15.89 -14.49
N ALA A 235 11.21 -16.24 -13.19
CA ALA A 235 10.09 -17.02 -12.69
C ALA A 235 8.75 -16.28 -12.83
N ALA A 236 8.72 -14.96 -12.59
CA ALA A 236 7.52 -14.15 -12.76
C ALA A 236 7.05 -14.13 -14.21
N VAL A 237 7.95 -13.94 -15.16
CA VAL A 237 7.60 -13.85 -16.60
C VAL A 237 7.12 -15.19 -17.18
N THR A 238 7.62 -16.31 -16.67
CA THR A 238 7.25 -17.66 -17.13
C THR A 238 6.07 -18.26 -16.40
N HIS A 239 5.56 -17.58 -15.37
CA HIS A 239 4.47 -18.07 -14.56
C HIS A 239 3.14 -18.15 -15.34
N LYS A 240 2.38 -19.22 -15.12
CA LYS A 240 1.12 -19.51 -15.84
C LYS A 240 0.00 -18.46 -15.64
N ALA A 241 0.00 -17.73 -14.54
CA ALA A 241 -0.93 -16.63 -14.31
C ALA A 241 -0.72 -15.45 -15.29
N GLY A 242 0.48 -15.33 -15.87
CA GLY A 242 0.86 -14.20 -16.71
C GLY A 242 1.14 -12.94 -15.89
N LEU A 243 1.22 -11.81 -16.58
CA LEU A 243 1.49 -10.48 -16.03
C LEU A 243 0.36 -9.51 -16.44
N ILE A 244 0.34 -8.33 -15.84
CA ILE A 244 -0.47 -7.21 -16.31
C ILE A 244 0.20 -6.65 -17.58
N GLU A 245 -0.32 -6.99 -18.77
CA GLU A 245 0.29 -6.65 -20.07
C GLU A 245 -0.59 -5.79 -20.98
N SER A 246 -1.86 -5.59 -20.62
CA SER A 246 -2.79 -4.73 -21.35
C SER A 246 -3.45 -3.71 -20.44
N ASN A 247 -3.92 -2.59 -21.00
CA ASN A 247 -4.63 -1.57 -20.22
C ASN A 247 -5.91 -2.10 -19.55
N SER A 248 -6.53 -3.15 -20.08
CA SER A 248 -7.69 -3.82 -19.48
C SER A 248 -7.32 -4.62 -18.24
N ASP A 249 -6.05 -5.01 -18.08
CA ASP A 249 -5.54 -5.71 -16.89
C ASP A 249 -5.12 -4.76 -15.77
N ASN A 250 -5.03 -3.44 -16.03
CA ASN A 250 -4.53 -2.49 -15.05
C ASN A 250 -5.24 -2.62 -13.70
N ALA A 251 -4.47 -2.71 -12.63
CA ALA A 251 -4.97 -2.73 -11.26
C ALA A 251 -5.33 -1.31 -10.82
N MET A 252 -6.63 -1.01 -10.76
CA MET A 252 -7.16 0.31 -10.46
C MET A 252 -8.09 0.26 -9.24
N LEU A 253 -7.65 0.81 -8.11
CA LEU A 253 -8.42 0.82 -6.87
C LEU A 253 -9.51 1.90 -6.89
N SER A 254 -10.76 1.49 -6.71
CA SER A 254 -11.89 2.39 -6.53
C SER A 254 -11.89 2.98 -5.11
N CYS A 255 -12.13 4.28 -5.01
CA CYS A 255 -12.30 4.96 -3.71
C CYS A 255 -13.71 4.76 -3.10
N GLY A 256 -14.59 4.01 -3.77
CA GLY A 256 -15.95 3.75 -3.31
C GLY A 256 -16.75 5.04 -3.20
N THR A 257 -17.28 5.32 -2.01
CA THR A 257 -18.04 6.54 -1.71
C THR A 257 -17.17 7.74 -1.31
N GLN A 258 -15.86 7.51 -1.13
CA GLN A 258 -14.91 8.58 -0.81
C GLN A 258 -14.46 9.30 -2.10
N SER A 259 -14.18 10.60 -1.99
CA SER A 259 -13.54 11.32 -3.07
C SER A 259 -12.09 10.88 -3.23
N ASN A 260 -11.62 10.85 -4.48
CA ASN A 260 -10.21 10.61 -4.76
C ASN A 260 -9.32 11.57 -3.94
N PRO A 261 -8.34 11.08 -3.16
CA PRO A 261 -7.58 11.90 -2.22
C PRO A 261 -6.69 12.94 -2.91
N TYR A 262 -6.23 12.70 -4.14
CA TYR A 262 -5.45 13.69 -4.90
C TYR A 262 -6.34 14.84 -5.37
N GLN A 263 -7.57 14.54 -5.82
CA GLN A 263 -8.55 15.55 -6.18
C GLN A 263 -8.92 16.40 -4.96
N LEU A 264 -9.16 15.75 -3.82
CA LEU A 264 -9.49 16.45 -2.59
C LEU A 264 -8.37 17.41 -2.16
N ALA A 265 -7.13 16.94 -2.14
CA ALA A 265 -5.97 17.75 -1.77
C ALA A 265 -5.70 18.91 -2.77
N ALA A 266 -5.88 18.65 -4.07
CA ALA A 266 -5.61 19.65 -5.09
C ALA A 266 -6.72 20.71 -5.23
N VAL A 267 -7.99 20.30 -5.11
CA VAL A 267 -9.16 21.14 -5.37
C VAL A 267 -9.79 21.65 -4.08
N SER A 268 -10.19 20.75 -3.18
CA SER A 268 -10.96 21.15 -1.99
C SER A 268 -10.08 21.80 -0.93
N TRP A 269 -8.89 21.23 -0.69
CA TRP A 269 -7.94 21.81 0.27
C TRP A 269 -7.01 22.85 -0.38
N GLY A 270 -6.70 22.70 -1.67
CA GLY A 270 -5.78 23.57 -2.37
C GLY A 270 -4.32 23.39 -1.95
N ASP A 271 -3.95 22.25 -1.39
CA ASP A 271 -2.63 21.95 -0.83
C ASP A 271 -1.66 21.31 -1.82
N LEU A 272 -2.15 20.85 -2.97
CA LEU A 272 -1.39 20.08 -3.94
C LEU A 272 -1.37 20.77 -5.32
N ARG A 273 -0.19 20.84 -5.92
CA ARG A 273 0.04 21.31 -7.30
C ARG A 273 0.93 20.33 -8.05
N VAL A 274 0.94 20.45 -9.36
CA VAL A 274 1.90 19.72 -10.20
C VAL A 274 3.25 20.42 -10.11
N ASN A 275 4.32 19.61 -10.02
CA ASN A 275 5.68 20.12 -9.95
C ASN A 275 6.15 20.69 -11.31
N ALA A 276 6.93 21.76 -11.28
CA ALA A 276 7.51 22.34 -12.48
C ALA A 276 8.39 21.35 -13.25
N ASN A 277 9.14 20.49 -12.56
CA ASN A 277 10.04 19.53 -13.20
C ASN A 277 9.31 18.62 -14.20
N ILE A 278 8.19 18.01 -13.79
CA ILE A 278 7.43 17.12 -14.68
C ILE A 278 6.74 17.91 -15.81
N VAL A 279 6.21 19.11 -15.53
CA VAL A 279 5.55 19.95 -16.53
C VAL A 279 6.56 20.39 -17.58
N ASP A 280 7.73 20.89 -17.17
CA ASP A 280 8.78 21.38 -18.08
C ASP A 280 9.35 20.21 -18.92
N TYR A 281 9.55 19.04 -18.32
CA TYR A 281 9.97 17.82 -19.02
C TYR A 281 8.95 17.44 -20.11
N MET A 282 7.67 17.35 -19.78
CA MET A 282 6.63 16.96 -20.73
C MET A 282 6.43 18.00 -21.82
N ASN A 283 6.54 19.31 -21.50
CA ASN A 283 6.52 20.39 -22.49
C ASN A 283 7.69 20.29 -23.49
N ALA A 284 8.90 20.04 -22.99
CA ALA A 284 10.10 19.94 -23.82
C ALA A 284 10.03 18.81 -24.85
N TYR A 285 9.35 17.71 -24.49
CA TYR A 285 9.15 16.58 -25.41
C TYR A 285 7.84 16.63 -26.20
N GLY A 286 7.02 17.65 -26.01
CA GLY A 286 5.68 17.71 -26.63
C GLY A 286 4.80 16.53 -26.25
N ASP A 287 4.87 16.08 -25.00
CA ASP A 287 4.24 14.82 -24.55
C ASP A 287 2.71 14.91 -24.67
N PRO A 288 2.07 14.06 -25.51
CA PRO A 288 0.63 14.11 -25.76
C PRO A 288 -0.21 13.67 -24.56
N ARG A 289 0.40 13.08 -23.51
CA ARG A 289 -0.29 12.65 -22.29
C ARG A 289 -0.59 13.81 -21.34
N MET A 290 0.06 14.96 -21.50
CA MET A 290 -0.07 16.10 -20.59
C MET A 290 -1.53 16.50 -20.31
N PRO A 291 -2.44 16.65 -21.33
CA PRO A 291 -3.84 16.98 -21.08
C PRO A 291 -4.65 15.87 -20.39
N LYS A 292 -4.09 14.68 -20.26
CA LYS A 292 -4.68 13.56 -19.48
C LYS A 292 -4.19 13.53 -18.04
N PHE A 293 -3.03 14.11 -17.77
CA PHE A 293 -2.41 14.07 -16.45
C PHE A 293 -2.69 15.34 -15.65
N PHE A 294 -2.83 16.49 -16.31
CA PHE A 294 -2.91 17.80 -15.65
C PHE A 294 -4.06 18.64 -16.18
N ASN A 295 -4.63 19.44 -15.30
CA ASN A 295 -5.49 20.55 -15.67
C ASN A 295 -4.63 21.78 -15.99
N LYS A 296 -5.10 22.62 -16.94
CA LYS A 296 -4.42 23.87 -17.27
C LYS A 296 -4.40 24.81 -16.09
N SER A 297 -3.41 25.70 -16.08
CA SER A 297 -3.26 26.79 -15.12
C SER A 297 -4.43 27.80 -15.20
N THR A 298 -4.75 28.41 -14.08
CA THR A 298 -5.66 29.57 -14.00
C THR A 298 -4.93 30.89 -13.74
N LEU A 299 -3.60 30.88 -13.76
CA LEU A 299 -2.78 32.10 -13.60
C LEU A 299 -3.06 33.09 -14.74
N ALA A 300 -3.13 34.38 -14.40
CA ALA A 300 -3.35 35.43 -15.36
C ALA A 300 -2.29 35.41 -16.50
N GLY A 301 -2.74 35.45 -17.74
CA GLY A 301 -1.90 35.34 -18.93
C GLY A 301 -1.32 33.95 -19.22
N LYS A 302 -1.73 32.91 -18.48
CA LYS A 302 -1.25 31.53 -18.64
C LYS A 302 -2.38 30.50 -18.58
N THR A 303 -3.64 30.88 -18.76
CA THR A 303 -4.82 30.03 -18.62
C THR A 303 -4.93 28.94 -19.69
N ASP A 304 -4.23 29.08 -20.80
CA ASP A 304 -4.14 28.11 -21.90
C ASP A 304 -2.96 27.15 -21.76
N LYS A 305 -2.11 27.31 -20.74
CA LYS A 305 -0.84 26.58 -20.54
C LYS A 305 -0.92 25.64 -19.33
N TYR A 306 -0.02 24.66 -19.32
CA TYR A 306 0.31 23.90 -18.14
C TYR A 306 1.47 24.59 -17.43
N VAL A 307 1.30 24.92 -16.16
CA VAL A 307 2.30 25.66 -15.37
C VAL A 307 2.49 24.89 -14.06
N GLY A 308 3.64 24.29 -13.90
CA GLY A 308 4.03 23.60 -12.66
C GLY A 308 4.56 24.58 -11.62
N MET A 309 4.38 24.25 -10.35
CA MET A 309 4.93 24.98 -9.23
C MET A 309 6.33 24.45 -8.90
N ARG A 310 7.28 25.33 -8.60
CA ARG A 310 8.63 24.92 -8.17
C ARG A 310 8.62 24.48 -6.70
N THR A 311 9.40 23.45 -6.41
CA THR A 311 9.74 23.05 -5.02
C THR A 311 10.87 23.92 -4.47
N GLY A 312 10.99 23.96 -3.15
CA GLY A 312 12.10 24.64 -2.46
C GLY A 312 11.85 26.10 -2.12
N ASP A 313 10.78 26.72 -2.62
CA ASP A 313 10.37 28.06 -2.20
C ASP A 313 9.60 27.96 -0.87
N ALA A 314 10.14 28.56 0.17
CA ALA A 314 9.54 28.57 1.51
C ALA A 314 8.68 29.82 1.78
N ASP A 315 8.81 30.85 0.94
CA ASP A 315 8.27 32.18 1.21
C ASP A 315 6.95 32.49 0.46
N PHE A 316 6.45 31.54 -0.35
CA PHE A 316 5.20 31.75 -1.06
C PHE A 316 3.99 31.74 -0.11
N LYS A 317 2.94 32.44 -0.49
CA LYS A 317 1.63 32.31 0.18
C LYS A 317 0.77 31.30 -0.57
N LYS A 318 -0.02 30.54 0.17
CA LYS A 318 -0.95 29.55 -0.42
C LYS A 318 -1.84 30.14 -1.52
N ALA A 319 -2.27 31.41 -1.35
CA ALA A 319 -3.06 32.13 -2.35
C ALA A 319 -2.32 32.30 -3.68
N ASP A 320 -1.00 32.53 -3.65
CA ASP A 320 -0.19 32.71 -4.85
C ASP A 320 -0.03 31.41 -5.64
N ALA A 321 -0.14 30.28 -4.94
CA ALA A 321 -0.09 28.96 -5.54
C ALA A 321 -1.43 28.51 -6.17
N ALA A 322 -2.53 29.20 -5.93
CA ALA A 322 -3.86 28.74 -6.31
C ALA A 322 -4.03 28.51 -7.83
N GLY A 323 -3.35 29.30 -8.65
CA GLY A 323 -3.50 29.27 -10.11
C GLY A 323 -2.60 28.27 -10.86
N PHE A 324 -1.68 27.58 -10.19
CA PHE A 324 -0.84 26.56 -10.84
C PHE A 324 -1.63 25.34 -11.26
N SER A 325 -1.13 24.58 -12.22
CA SER A 325 -1.72 23.34 -12.69
C SER A 325 -1.84 22.30 -11.56
N ILE A 326 -2.92 21.55 -11.61
CA ILE A 326 -3.22 20.47 -10.66
C ILE A 326 -3.33 19.13 -11.40
N PRO A 327 -3.17 17.98 -10.70
CA PRO A 327 -3.45 16.67 -11.27
C PRO A 327 -4.90 16.59 -11.78
N ALA A 328 -5.12 15.96 -12.94
CA ALA A 328 -6.43 15.87 -13.60
C ALA A 328 -7.33 14.76 -13.00
N TYR A 329 -7.31 14.58 -11.69
CA TYR A 329 -8.22 13.66 -11.01
C TYR A 329 -9.59 14.30 -10.79
N THR A 330 -10.64 13.49 -11.00
CA THR A 330 -12.01 13.79 -10.55
C THR A 330 -12.26 13.13 -9.20
N ALA A 331 -13.37 13.48 -8.54
CA ALA A 331 -13.76 12.86 -7.26
C ALA A 331 -13.91 11.33 -7.37
N THR A 332 -14.31 10.82 -8.54
CA THR A 332 -14.54 9.40 -8.80
C THR A 332 -13.40 8.69 -9.51
N SER A 333 -12.28 9.36 -9.77
CA SER A 333 -11.11 8.75 -10.39
C SER A 333 -10.57 7.63 -9.52
N LYS A 334 -10.28 6.47 -10.14
CA LYS A 334 -9.63 5.34 -9.45
C LYS A 334 -8.14 5.64 -9.23
N LEU A 335 -7.55 5.02 -8.22
CA LEU A 335 -6.12 5.08 -7.94
C LEU A 335 -5.39 3.92 -8.64
N MET A 336 -4.27 4.22 -9.27
CA MET A 336 -3.47 3.20 -9.95
C MET A 336 -2.60 2.45 -8.94
N VAL A 337 -2.74 1.12 -8.90
CA VAL A 337 -1.88 0.21 -8.13
C VAL A 337 -0.74 -0.30 -9.00
N PHE A 338 -1.07 -0.73 -10.23
CA PHE A 338 -0.12 -1.26 -11.20
C PHE A 338 -0.68 -1.15 -12.62
N CYS A 339 0.16 -0.93 -13.62
CA CYS A 339 -0.28 -0.82 -15.01
C CYS A 339 0.61 -1.60 -16.00
N ALA A 340 0.04 -1.89 -17.17
CA ALA A 340 0.74 -2.60 -18.25
C ALA A 340 2.01 -1.89 -18.73
N ALA A 341 2.02 -0.57 -18.72
CA ALA A 341 3.21 0.18 -19.10
C ALA A 341 4.38 -0.10 -18.15
N GLU A 342 4.12 -0.26 -16.86
CA GLU A 342 5.16 -0.63 -15.89
C GLU A 342 5.75 -2.02 -16.20
N THR A 343 4.90 -3.02 -16.45
CA THR A 343 5.38 -4.34 -16.89
C THR A 343 6.29 -4.25 -18.12
N ALA A 344 5.91 -3.43 -19.09
CA ALA A 344 6.71 -3.24 -20.29
C ALA A 344 8.11 -2.65 -19.97
N PHE A 345 8.18 -1.63 -19.13
CA PHE A 345 9.45 -1.04 -18.71
C PHE A 345 10.30 -2.01 -17.87
N LEU A 346 9.70 -2.74 -16.93
CA LEU A 346 10.40 -3.72 -16.13
C LEU A 346 11.00 -4.85 -16.99
N ARG A 347 10.26 -5.31 -18.00
CA ARG A 347 10.76 -6.31 -18.96
C ARG A 347 11.85 -5.73 -19.86
N ALA A 348 11.72 -4.49 -20.33
CA ALA A 348 12.75 -3.82 -21.10
C ALA A 348 14.07 -3.71 -20.30
N GLU A 349 13.99 -3.30 -19.04
CA GLU A 349 15.14 -3.24 -18.14
C GLU A 349 15.76 -4.62 -17.92
N GLY A 350 14.96 -5.65 -17.64
CA GLY A 350 15.44 -7.03 -17.48
C GLY A 350 16.17 -7.52 -18.73
N LYS A 351 15.70 -7.18 -19.93
CA LYS A 351 16.41 -7.48 -21.19
C LYS A 351 17.75 -6.77 -21.31
N LEU A 352 17.84 -5.52 -20.88
CA LEU A 352 19.12 -4.79 -20.87
C LEU A 352 20.13 -5.39 -19.88
N ARG A 353 19.63 -6.02 -18.80
CA ARG A 353 20.45 -6.77 -17.83
C ARG A 353 20.82 -8.17 -18.31
N GLY A 354 20.34 -8.61 -19.48
CA GLY A 354 20.61 -9.95 -20.04
C GLY A 354 19.71 -11.06 -19.49
N TRP A 355 18.62 -10.72 -18.78
CA TRP A 355 17.69 -11.69 -18.19
C TRP A 355 16.73 -12.27 -19.21
N ASN A 356 16.24 -13.49 -18.96
CA ASN A 356 15.23 -14.14 -19.78
C ASN A 356 13.80 -13.72 -19.40
N VAL A 357 13.47 -12.46 -19.64
CA VAL A 357 12.16 -11.86 -19.30
C VAL A 357 11.23 -11.72 -20.52
N GLY A 358 11.28 -12.64 -21.45
CA GLY A 358 10.44 -12.70 -22.65
C GLY A 358 11.23 -12.66 -23.96
N SER A 359 10.56 -12.83 -25.08
CA SER A 359 11.19 -13.01 -26.41
C SER A 359 11.52 -11.70 -27.13
N LYS A 360 10.88 -10.58 -26.79
CA LYS A 360 11.09 -9.29 -27.44
C LYS A 360 12.46 -8.68 -27.07
N LYS A 361 13.01 -7.85 -27.96
CA LYS A 361 14.14 -6.97 -27.64
C LYS A 361 13.68 -5.85 -26.70
N ALA A 362 14.56 -5.26 -25.90
CA ALA A 362 14.23 -4.19 -24.95
C ALA A 362 13.44 -3.03 -25.61
N LYS A 363 13.80 -2.62 -26.82
CA LYS A 363 13.09 -1.56 -27.57
C LYS A 363 11.65 -1.91 -28.00
N ALA A 364 11.28 -3.18 -27.95
CA ALA A 364 9.97 -3.65 -28.44
C ALA A 364 8.98 -3.86 -27.28
N TYR A 365 9.40 -3.61 -26.06
CA TYR A 365 8.55 -3.48 -24.89
C TYR A 365 8.16 -2.02 -24.69
#